data_78fde82d0df1f0273be602f4466aabaf
#
_entry.id   78fde82d0df1f0273be602f4466aabaf
#
_cell.length_a   1.000
_cell.length_b   1.000
_cell.length_c   1.000
_cell.angle_alpha   90.00
_cell.angle_beta   90.00
_cell.angle_gamma   90.00
#
_symmetry.space_group_name_H-M   'P 1'
#
loop_
_entity.id
_entity.type
_entity.pdbx_description
1 polymer ?
#
loop_
_entity_poly.entity_id
_entity_poly.type
_entity_poly.pdbx_seq_one_letter_code
_entity_poly.pdbx_strand_id
1 'polypeptide(L)'
;NPGFLVGPYLPIYGFGLAALTAIYLIFHNLNVHPIIVILLMGATMTLIEFIGGLSFVDGKGPKLWDYSNEWGNYKGIICPLFSAIWTGIAALYYFLLAQPILNGLKWFSNNLAFSFVLGVFFGVIVIDYVYSTNLYHKIKTYAKENNIPVKLEELKVSIRESQEKAKEKYFFLLPFNQNISLKEHLEKYKKQINSQNRKTLNIFKKKQTK
;
A
#
# COMPACT_ATOMS: atom_id res chain seq x y z
N ASN A 1 -6.38 -3.93 -1.80
CA ASN A 1 -5.22 -4.10 -0.93
C ASN A 1 -5.00 -2.81 -0.15
N PRO A 2 -5.26 -2.74 1.14
CA PRO A 2 -4.98 -1.54 1.91
C PRO A 2 -3.46 -1.37 1.98
N GLY A 3 -2.93 -0.27 1.43
CA GLY A 3 -1.51 0.08 1.49
C GLY A 3 -0.97 0.17 2.93
N PHE A 4 0.33 0.44 3.07
CA PHE A 4 0.98 0.62 4.39
C PHE A 4 0.38 1.79 5.19
N LEU A 5 0.01 2.87 4.51
CA LEU A 5 -0.54 4.08 5.12
C LEU A 5 -1.98 3.85 5.64
N VAL A 6 -2.36 4.54 6.71
CA VAL A 6 -3.73 4.51 7.24
C VAL A 6 -4.69 5.23 6.28
N GLY A 7 -4.22 6.31 5.66
CA GLY A 7 -4.93 7.01 4.61
C GLY A 7 -4.99 6.23 3.28
N PRO A 8 -5.68 6.77 2.28
CA PRO A 8 -5.88 6.11 0.99
C PRO A 8 -4.66 6.21 0.05
N TYR A 9 -3.52 6.62 0.56
CA TYR A 9 -2.33 6.89 -0.25
C TYR A 9 -1.50 5.62 -0.48
N LEU A 10 -1.03 5.46 -1.70
CA LEU A 10 -0.18 4.34 -2.12
C LEU A 10 1.13 4.87 -2.71
N PRO A 11 2.14 5.20 -1.88
CA PRO A 11 3.37 5.84 -2.31
C PRO A 11 4.10 5.10 -3.43
N ILE A 12 4.01 3.76 -3.47
CA ILE A 12 4.67 2.93 -4.48
C ILE A 12 4.25 3.32 -5.91
N TYR A 13 2.97 3.66 -6.12
CA TYR A 13 2.49 4.11 -7.43
C TYR A 13 2.99 5.51 -7.78
N GLY A 14 3.13 6.39 -6.78
CA GLY A 14 3.74 7.71 -6.95
C GLY A 14 5.20 7.62 -7.38
N PHE A 15 5.99 6.78 -6.70
CA PHE A 15 7.38 6.50 -7.09
C PHE A 15 7.46 5.85 -8.49
N GLY A 16 6.55 4.91 -8.80
CA GLY A 16 6.46 4.30 -10.11
C GLY A 16 6.21 5.34 -11.20
N LEU A 17 5.22 6.21 -11.03
CA LEU A 17 4.90 7.27 -12.00
C LEU A 17 6.08 8.24 -12.18
N ALA A 18 6.74 8.65 -11.12
CA ALA A 18 7.92 9.50 -11.17
C ALA A 18 9.07 8.84 -11.95
N ALA A 19 9.33 7.54 -11.71
CA ALA A 19 10.34 6.78 -12.43
C ALA A 19 10.02 6.64 -13.92
N LEU A 20 8.77 6.32 -14.29
CA LEU A 20 8.33 6.26 -15.69
C LEU A 20 8.52 7.61 -16.38
N THR A 21 8.15 8.71 -15.69
CA THR A 21 8.32 10.07 -16.24
C THR A 21 9.78 10.41 -16.43
N ALA A 22 10.66 10.07 -15.48
CA ALA A 22 12.09 10.31 -15.60
C ALA A 22 12.71 9.52 -16.77
N ILE A 23 12.37 8.24 -16.92
CA ILE A 23 12.84 7.43 -18.04
C ILE A 23 12.36 8.00 -19.36
N TYR A 24 11.07 8.38 -19.44
CA TYR A 24 10.53 8.99 -20.65
C TYR A 24 11.31 10.26 -21.04
N LEU A 25 11.54 11.18 -20.08
CA LEU A 25 12.28 12.42 -20.33
C LEU A 25 13.72 12.17 -20.81
N ILE A 26 14.40 11.18 -20.24
CA ILE A 26 15.79 10.86 -20.61
C ILE A 26 15.85 10.29 -22.03
N PHE A 27 15.02 9.31 -22.35
CA PHE A 27 15.16 8.53 -23.57
C PHE A 27 14.35 9.07 -24.75
N HIS A 28 13.30 9.87 -24.52
CA HIS A 28 12.52 10.48 -25.60
C HIS A 28 13.36 11.39 -26.49
N ASN A 29 14.30 12.14 -25.90
CA ASN A 29 15.19 13.06 -26.62
C ASN A 29 16.37 12.35 -27.31
N LEU A 30 16.63 11.08 -26.95
CA LEU A 30 17.75 10.31 -27.50
C LEU A 30 17.37 9.47 -28.72
N ASN A 31 16.16 9.61 -29.23
CA ASN A 31 15.62 8.83 -30.38
C ASN A 31 15.77 7.29 -30.21
N VAL A 32 15.72 6.81 -28.97
CA VAL A 32 15.75 5.38 -28.68
C VAL A 32 14.42 4.75 -29.11
N HIS A 33 14.50 3.55 -29.67
CA HIS A 33 13.31 2.86 -30.16
C HIS A 33 12.28 2.67 -29.00
N PRO A 34 10.99 3.00 -29.21
CA PRO A 34 9.97 2.97 -28.14
C PRO A 34 9.89 1.66 -27.37
N ILE A 35 10.03 0.52 -28.07
CA ILE A 35 9.99 -0.81 -27.44
C ILE A 35 11.08 -0.95 -26.37
N ILE A 36 12.29 -0.47 -26.61
CA ILE A 36 13.40 -0.53 -25.64
C ILE A 36 13.07 0.31 -24.41
N VAL A 37 12.52 1.50 -24.61
CA VAL A 37 12.13 2.39 -23.52
C VAL A 37 11.01 1.77 -22.68
N ILE A 38 10.00 1.17 -23.32
CA ILE A 38 8.88 0.49 -22.65
C ILE A 38 9.38 -0.72 -21.84
N LEU A 39 10.28 -1.53 -22.39
CA LEU A 39 10.87 -2.67 -21.67
C LEU A 39 11.68 -2.19 -20.45
N LEU A 40 12.46 -1.12 -20.58
CA LEU A 40 13.21 -0.51 -19.48
C LEU A 40 12.26 0.02 -18.39
N MET A 41 11.17 0.66 -18.78
CA MET A 41 10.13 1.14 -17.87
C MET A 41 9.48 -0.03 -17.11
N GLY A 42 9.10 -1.11 -17.81
CA GLY A 42 8.53 -2.31 -17.20
C GLY A 42 9.49 -2.98 -16.21
N ALA A 43 10.77 -3.10 -16.58
CA ALA A 43 11.80 -3.61 -15.69
C ALA A 43 11.99 -2.72 -14.44
N THR A 44 11.94 -1.41 -14.61
CA THR A 44 12.03 -0.45 -13.50
C THR A 44 10.83 -0.57 -12.56
N MET A 45 9.61 -0.73 -13.08
CA MET A 45 8.42 -0.96 -12.25
C MET A 45 8.54 -2.26 -11.45
N THR A 46 9.00 -3.35 -12.08
CA THR A 46 9.26 -4.62 -11.40
C THR A 46 10.34 -4.47 -10.31
N LEU A 47 11.38 -3.66 -10.55
CA LEU A 47 12.41 -3.37 -9.57
C LEU A 47 11.85 -2.58 -8.37
N ILE A 48 11.02 -1.57 -8.61
CA ILE A 48 10.36 -0.79 -7.55
C ILE A 48 9.45 -1.71 -6.71
N GLU A 49 8.69 -2.59 -7.36
CA GLU A 49 7.86 -3.59 -6.68
C GLU A 49 8.73 -4.54 -5.84
N PHE A 50 9.85 -5.01 -6.37
CA PHE A 50 10.79 -5.86 -5.65
C PHE A 50 11.38 -5.18 -4.42
N ILE A 51 11.87 -3.94 -4.56
CA ILE A 51 12.44 -3.16 -3.45
C ILE A 51 11.36 -2.90 -2.37
N GLY A 52 10.16 -2.49 -2.78
CA GLY A 52 9.02 -2.32 -1.88
C GLY A 52 8.68 -3.61 -1.14
N GLY A 53 8.71 -4.74 -1.85
CA GLY A 53 8.43 -6.06 -1.30
C GLY A 53 9.46 -6.58 -0.31
N LEU A 54 10.74 -6.22 -0.45
CA LEU A 54 11.78 -6.62 0.49
C LEU A 54 11.48 -6.20 1.93
N SER A 55 10.77 -5.07 2.11
CA SER A 55 10.43 -4.55 3.44
C SER A 55 9.59 -5.51 4.29
N PHE A 56 8.80 -6.40 3.67
CA PHE A 56 7.97 -7.36 4.39
C PHE A 56 8.51 -8.80 4.38
N VAL A 57 9.42 -9.15 3.47
CA VAL A 57 10.07 -10.46 3.50
C VAL A 57 10.97 -10.60 4.73
N ASP A 58 11.67 -9.54 5.10
CA ASP A 58 12.52 -9.50 6.30
C ASP A 58 11.71 -9.37 7.60
N GLY A 59 10.38 -9.42 7.55
CA GLY A 59 9.51 -9.23 8.72
C GLY A 59 9.58 -7.83 9.31
N LYS A 60 10.18 -6.86 8.61
CA LYS A 60 10.30 -5.47 9.04
C LYS A 60 9.04 -4.66 8.78
N GLY A 61 8.23 -5.07 7.80
CA GLY A 61 7.00 -4.39 7.38
C GLY A 61 5.82 -5.34 7.23
N PRO A 62 4.60 -4.81 7.02
CA PRO A 62 3.41 -5.60 6.74
C PRO A 62 3.48 -6.18 5.33
N LYS A 63 3.02 -7.41 5.13
CA LYS A 63 2.89 -8.00 3.81
C LYS A 63 1.75 -7.31 3.06
N LEU A 64 2.07 -6.55 2.01
CA LEU A 64 1.11 -5.77 1.24
C LEU A 64 0.52 -6.53 0.06
N TRP A 65 1.25 -7.51 -0.49
CA TRP A 65 0.80 -8.44 -1.54
C TRP A 65 1.52 -9.78 -1.40
N ASP A 66 1.04 -10.80 -2.09
CA ASP A 66 1.60 -12.14 -2.05
C ASP A 66 1.41 -12.86 -3.38
N TYR A 67 2.50 -13.08 -4.09
CA TYR A 67 2.52 -13.84 -5.34
C TYR A 67 3.05 -15.26 -5.17
N SER A 68 3.09 -15.78 -3.95
CA SER A 68 3.65 -17.12 -3.68
C SER A 68 2.98 -18.24 -4.48
N ASN A 69 1.71 -18.05 -4.89
CA ASN A 69 0.97 -19.00 -5.70
C ASN A 69 1.13 -18.80 -7.21
N GLU A 70 1.82 -17.73 -7.63
CA GLU A 70 2.00 -17.42 -9.05
C GLU A 70 3.21 -18.15 -9.62
N TRP A 71 3.11 -18.59 -10.88
CA TRP A 71 4.20 -19.26 -11.57
C TRP A 71 5.44 -18.36 -11.68
N GLY A 72 6.62 -18.94 -11.43
CA GLY A 72 7.89 -18.23 -11.55
C GLY A 72 8.07 -17.09 -10.56
N ASN A 73 7.30 -17.07 -9.45
CA ASN A 73 7.47 -16.03 -8.45
C ASN A 73 8.85 -16.10 -7.77
N TYR A 74 9.36 -14.94 -7.40
CA TYR A 74 10.56 -14.81 -6.61
C TYR A 74 10.22 -14.23 -5.23
N LYS A 75 10.40 -15.04 -4.19
CA LYS A 75 10.11 -14.72 -2.78
C LYS A 75 8.64 -14.29 -2.52
N GLY A 76 7.71 -14.60 -3.42
CA GLY A 76 6.34 -14.12 -3.35
C GLY A 76 6.17 -12.61 -3.57
N ILE A 77 7.24 -11.91 -4.00
CA ILE A 77 7.26 -10.45 -4.20
C ILE A 77 6.95 -10.08 -5.64
N ILE A 78 7.64 -10.72 -6.59
CA ILE A 78 7.50 -10.47 -8.03
C ILE A 78 7.23 -11.78 -8.76
N CYS A 79 6.57 -11.69 -9.90
CA CYS A 79 6.40 -12.82 -10.81
C CYS A 79 6.29 -12.36 -12.27
N PRO A 80 6.55 -13.26 -13.27
CA PRO A 80 6.53 -12.89 -14.68
C PRO A 80 5.19 -12.29 -15.15
N LEU A 81 4.08 -12.79 -14.63
CA LEU A 81 2.74 -12.30 -14.99
C LEU A 81 2.60 -10.81 -14.64
N PHE A 82 2.90 -10.42 -13.40
CA PHE A 82 2.79 -9.03 -12.97
C PHE A 82 3.86 -8.13 -13.59
N SER A 83 5.06 -8.65 -13.87
CA SER A 83 6.08 -7.92 -14.64
C SER A 83 5.61 -7.62 -16.07
N ALA A 84 4.89 -8.55 -16.72
CA ALA A 84 4.27 -8.31 -18.03
C ALA A 84 3.15 -7.27 -17.94
N ILE A 85 2.32 -7.30 -16.90
CA ILE A 85 1.27 -6.29 -16.63
C ILE A 85 1.91 -4.91 -16.44
N TRP A 86 2.99 -4.79 -15.67
CA TRP A 86 3.73 -3.54 -15.49
C TRP A 86 4.29 -3.01 -16.80
N THR A 87 4.79 -3.91 -17.66
CA THR A 87 5.26 -3.54 -19.01
C THR A 87 4.11 -3.03 -19.90
N GLY A 88 2.93 -3.65 -19.80
CA GLY A 88 1.72 -3.17 -20.46
C GLY A 88 1.29 -1.78 -19.97
N ILE A 89 1.33 -1.54 -18.66
CA ILE A 89 1.06 -0.22 -18.06
C ILE A 89 2.09 0.80 -18.53
N ALA A 90 3.38 0.41 -18.63
CA ALA A 90 4.43 1.26 -19.16
C ALA A 90 4.20 1.65 -20.62
N ALA A 91 3.69 0.73 -21.44
CA ALA A 91 3.30 1.02 -22.83
C ALA A 91 2.13 2.01 -22.90
N LEU A 92 1.09 1.81 -22.09
CA LEU A 92 -0.02 2.77 -21.97
C LEU A 92 0.48 4.15 -21.53
N TYR A 93 1.37 4.18 -20.54
CA TYR A 93 2.00 5.42 -20.08
C TYR A 93 2.75 6.11 -21.24
N TYR A 94 3.62 5.38 -21.92
CA TYR A 94 4.46 5.92 -22.98
C TYR A 94 3.64 6.55 -24.12
N PHE A 95 2.60 5.88 -24.61
CA PHE A 95 1.83 6.33 -25.76
C PHE A 95 0.70 7.30 -25.41
N LEU A 96 0.09 7.19 -24.24
CA LEU A 96 -1.14 7.93 -23.94
C LEU A 96 -0.95 8.96 -22.81
N LEU A 97 -0.17 8.66 -21.78
CA LEU A 97 -0.13 9.46 -20.55
C LEU A 97 1.07 10.40 -20.47
N ALA A 98 2.20 10.07 -21.11
CA ALA A 98 3.43 10.83 -20.96
C ALA A 98 3.25 12.30 -21.33
N GLN A 99 2.69 12.60 -22.50
CA GLN A 99 2.51 13.99 -22.96
C GLN A 99 1.51 14.79 -22.10
N PRO A 100 0.31 14.31 -21.78
CA PRO A 100 -0.57 14.99 -20.82
C PRO A 100 0.09 15.30 -19.49
N ILE A 101 0.85 14.33 -18.93
CA ILE A 101 1.56 14.52 -17.65
C ILE A 101 2.63 15.59 -17.78
N LEU A 102 3.44 15.57 -18.83
CA LEU A 102 4.46 16.59 -19.06
C LEU A 102 3.85 17.98 -19.27
N ASN A 103 2.73 18.09 -19.99
CA ASN A 103 2.01 19.34 -20.15
C ASN A 103 1.48 19.85 -18.79
N GLY A 104 0.96 18.95 -17.96
CA GLY A 104 0.54 19.26 -16.59
C GLY A 104 1.70 19.76 -15.72
N LEU A 105 2.86 19.12 -15.79
CA LEU A 105 4.07 19.55 -15.07
C LEU A 105 4.57 20.91 -15.54
N LYS A 106 4.55 21.16 -16.86
CA LYS A 106 4.91 22.47 -17.45
C LYS A 106 3.93 23.56 -17.00
N TRP A 107 2.62 23.27 -17.02
CA TRP A 107 1.63 24.21 -16.50
C TRP A 107 1.90 24.52 -15.04
N PHE A 108 2.14 23.48 -14.22
CA PHE A 108 2.41 23.64 -12.80
C PHE A 108 3.68 24.47 -12.54
N SER A 109 4.76 24.26 -13.30
CA SER A 109 6.00 25.02 -13.19
C SER A 109 5.81 26.52 -13.50
N ASN A 110 4.83 26.85 -14.34
CA ASN A 110 4.47 28.23 -14.66
C ASN A 110 3.49 28.85 -13.65
N ASN A 111 2.90 28.05 -12.76
CA ASN A 111 1.89 28.47 -11.79
C ASN A 111 2.30 28.08 -10.36
N LEU A 112 3.46 28.55 -9.93
CA LEU A 112 4.08 28.17 -8.66
C LEU A 112 3.24 28.46 -7.42
N ALA A 113 2.22 29.34 -7.49
CA ALA A 113 1.27 29.56 -6.40
C ALA A 113 0.59 28.25 -5.94
N PHE A 114 0.40 27.29 -6.85
CA PHE A 114 -0.15 25.97 -6.52
C PHE A 114 0.83 25.05 -5.77
N SER A 115 2.11 25.41 -5.67
CA SER A 115 3.10 24.67 -4.87
C SER A 115 2.71 24.60 -3.40
N PHE A 116 1.99 25.60 -2.89
CA PHE A 116 1.44 25.57 -1.54
C PHE A 116 0.48 24.37 -1.33
N VAL A 117 -0.44 24.15 -2.28
CA VAL A 117 -1.39 23.01 -2.22
C VAL A 117 -0.63 21.69 -2.23
N LEU A 118 0.40 21.59 -3.07
CA LEU A 118 1.26 20.42 -3.15
C LEU A 118 2.02 20.20 -1.84
N GLY A 119 2.55 21.29 -1.24
CA GLY A 119 3.22 21.24 0.05
C GLY A 119 2.31 20.74 1.18
N VAL A 120 1.07 21.22 1.24
CA VAL A 120 0.05 20.73 2.19
C VAL A 120 -0.23 19.23 1.96
N PHE A 121 -0.40 18.82 0.71
CA PHE A 121 -0.63 17.41 0.35
C PHE A 121 0.53 16.51 0.81
N PHE A 122 1.78 16.89 0.54
CA PHE A 122 2.93 16.16 1.03
C PHE A 122 3.03 16.16 2.55
N GLY A 123 2.71 17.28 3.20
CA GLY A 123 2.65 17.36 4.67
C GLY A 123 1.68 16.33 5.25
N VAL A 124 0.50 16.20 4.67
CA VAL A 124 -0.50 15.19 5.09
C VAL A 124 0.04 13.77 4.90
N ILE A 125 0.69 13.48 3.77
CA ILE A 125 1.29 12.15 3.53
C ILE A 125 2.40 11.85 4.54
N VAL A 126 3.25 12.81 4.87
CA VAL A 126 4.33 12.64 5.86
C VAL A 126 3.76 12.36 7.24
N ILE A 127 2.74 13.11 7.67
CA ILE A 127 2.05 12.88 8.95
C ILE A 127 1.44 11.48 8.98
N ASP A 128 0.74 11.08 7.90
CA ASP A 128 0.16 9.74 7.79
C ASP A 128 1.23 8.65 7.83
N TYR A 129 2.37 8.86 7.17
CA TYR A 129 3.50 7.92 7.20
C TYR A 129 4.05 7.73 8.63
N VAL A 130 4.30 8.81 9.35
CA VAL A 130 4.79 8.77 10.74
C VAL A 130 3.77 8.07 11.64
N TYR A 131 2.48 8.43 11.49
CA TYR A 131 1.40 7.80 12.24
C TYR A 131 1.29 6.30 11.96
N SER A 132 1.30 5.91 10.69
CA SER A 132 1.20 4.52 10.24
C SER A 132 2.37 3.67 10.76
N THR A 133 3.59 4.22 10.74
CA THR A 133 4.79 3.55 11.26
C THR A 133 4.67 3.32 12.77
N ASN A 134 4.28 4.33 13.53
CA ASN A 134 4.08 4.20 14.98
C ASN A 134 2.96 3.22 15.32
N LEU A 135 1.86 3.24 14.56
CA LEU A 135 0.75 2.30 14.73
C LEU A 135 1.21 0.87 14.47
N TYR A 136 1.96 0.64 13.38
CA TYR A 136 2.51 -0.67 13.06
C TYR A 136 3.41 -1.21 14.18
N HIS A 137 4.32 -0.39 14.71
CA HIS A 137 5.19 -0.80 15.81
C HIS A 137 4.40 -1.18 17.08
N LYS A 138 3.42 -0.39 17.46
CA LYS A 138 2.54 -0.67 18.61
C LYS A 138 1.77 -1.99 18.44
N ILE A 139 1.23 -2.24 17.26
CA ILE A 139 0.50 -3.48 16.94
C ILE A 139 1.45 -4.68 17.02
N LYS A 140 2.64 -4.58 16.44
CA LYS A 140 3.65 -5.65 16.44
C LYS A 140 4.10 -6.00 17.85
N THR A 141 4.35 -5.00 18.70
CA THR A 141 4.73 -5.19 20.11
C THR A 141 3.62 -5.89 20.88
N TYR A 142 2.38 -5.41 20.75
CA TYR A 142 1.21 -6.02 21.40
C TYR A 142 0.98 -7.47 20.96
N ALA A 143 1.13 -7.75 19.67
CA ALA A 143 1.01 -9.10 19.11
C ALA A 143 2.05 -10.06 19.70
N LYS A 144 3.31 -9.59 19.81
CA LYS A 144 4.42 -10.35 20.38
C LYS A 144 4.18 -10.64 21.88
N GLU A 145 3.78 -9.65 22.66
CA GLU A 145 3.52 -9.79 24.10
C GLU A 145 2.35 -10.74 24.40
N ASN A 146 1.37 -10.81 23.53
CA ASN A 146 0.16 -11.63 23.73
C ASN A 146 0.15 -12.94 22.93
N ASN A 147 1.23 -13.30 22.21
CA ASN A 147 1.34 -14.49 21.36
C ASN A 147 0.16 -14.64 20.37
N ILE A 148 -0.26 -13.52 19.73
CA ILE A 148 -1.40 -13.51 18.83
C ILE A 148 -0.89 -13.30 17.38
N PRO A 149 -1.27 -14.18 16.42
CA PRO A 149 -1.06 -13.89 15.01
C PRO A 149 -1.98 -12.75 14.59
N VAL A 150 -1.44 -11.53 14.45
CA VAL A 150 -2.20 -10.38 13.97
C VAL A 150 -2.00 -10.24 12.46
N LYS A 151 -3.07 -10.44 11.70
CA LYS A 151 -3.10 -10.03 10.30
C LYS A 151 -3.40 -8.53 10.24
N LEU A 152 -2.40 -7.76 9.86
CA LEU A 152 -2.47 -6.30 9.85
C LEU A 152 -3.62 -5.78 8.98
N GLU A 153 -3.93 -6.48 7.88
CA GLU A 153 -5.02 -6.13 6.96
C GLU A 153 -6.39 -6.21 7.65
N GLU A 154 -6.67 -7.30 8.37
CA GLU A 154 -7.94 -7.46 9.08
C GLU A 154 -8.11 -6.40 10.18
N LEU A 155 -7.02 -6.07 10.87
CA LEU A 155 -7.03 -5.04 11.90
C LEU A 155 -7.26 -3.64 11.30
N LYS A 156 -6.62 -3.31 10.16
CA LYS A 156 -6.85 -2.04 9.46
C LYS A 156 -8.28 -1.90 8.98
N VAL A 157 -8.87 -2.97 8.41
CA VAL A 157 -10.26 -2.99 7.98
C VAL A 157 -11.17 -2.73 9.17
N SER A 158 -10.95 -3.41 10.30
CA SER A 158 -11.72 -3.23 11.53
C SER A 158 -11.61 -1.80 12.10
N ILE A 159 -10.42 -1.19 12.06
CA ILE A 159 -10.22 0.19 12.49
C ILE A 159 -10.96 1.14 11.54
N ARG A 160 -10.86 0.95 10.21
CA ARG A 160 -11.53 1.78 9.21
C ARG A 160 -13.06 1.71 9.33
N GLU A 161 -13.63 0.51 9.45
CA GLU A 161 -15.07 0.33 9.68
C GLU A 161 -15.54 1.00 10.98
N SER A 162 -14.73 0.94 12.03
CA SER A 162 -15.05 1.63 13.29
C SER A 162 -14.98 3.14 13.16
N GLN A 163 -14.06 3.65 12.32
CA GLN A 163 -13.96 5.08 12.01
C GLN A 163 -15.12 5.56 11.13
N GLU A 164 -15.56 4.75 10.15
CA GLU A 164 -16.71 5.07 9.31
C GLU A 164 -18.00 5.15 10.13
N LYS A 165 -18.23 4.18 11.01
CA LYS A 165 -19.36 4.21 11.97
C LYS A 165 -19.30 5.39 12.94
N ALA A 166 -18.10 5.86 13.29
CA ALA A 166 -17.92 7.06 14.10
C ALA A 166 -18.13 8.35 13.28
N LYS A 167 -17.78 8.35 11.97
CA LYS A 167 -18.02 9.47 11.05
C LYS A 167 -19.50 9.71 10.77
N GLU A 168 -20.33 8.67 10.72
CA GLU A 168 -21.80 8.83 10.61
C GLU A 168 -22.39 9.62 11.78
N LYS A 169 -21.70 9.65 12.90
CA LYS A 169 -22.13 10.35 14.12
C LYS A 169 -21.57 11.77 14.27
N TYR A 170 -20.42 12.08 13.61
CA TYR A 170 -19.76 13.39 13.70
C TYR A 170 -19.18 13.79 12.34
N PHE A 171 -19.88 14.70 11.68
CA PHE A 171 -19.51 15.27 10.41
C PHE A 171 -18.25 16.17 10.56
N PHE A 172 -17.20 15.89 9.76
CA PHE A 172 -16.17 16.78 9.29
C PHE A 172 -15.01 17.19 10.23
N LEU A 173 -13.82 17.01 9.76
CA LEU A 173 -12.56 17.77 9.87
C LEU A 173 -11.35 17.14 10.57
N LEU A 174 -11.38 16.07 11.33
CA LEU A 174 -10.11 15.52 11.86
C LEU A 174 -10.13 14.00 11.90
N PRO A 175 -9.20 13.31 11.20
CA PRO A 175 -9.01 11.86 11.30
C PRO A 175 -8.44 11.42 12.66
N PHE A 176 -8.23 12.36 13.59
CA PHE A 176 -7.50 12.16 14.83
C PHE A 176 -8.35 12.08 16.10
N ASN A 177 -9.67 12.26 16.01
CA ASN A 177 -10.54 12.17 17.19
C ASN A 177 -11.04 10.73 17.40
N GLN A 178 -10.17 9.87 17.94
CA GLN A 178 -10.52 8.50 18.31
C GLN A 178 -11.09 8.50 19.73
N ASN A 179 -12.39 8.35 19.87
CA ASN A 179 -13.05 8.11 21.17
C ASN A 179 -12.79 6.70 21.73
N ILE A 180 -12.06 5.85 21.02
CA ILE A 180 -11.69 4.51 21.46
C ILE A 180 -10.18 4.37 21.35
N SER A 181 -9.52 4.04 22.47
CA SER A 181 -8.07 3.86 22.49
C SER A 181 -7.67 2.66 21.63
N LEU A 182 -6.49 2.72 21.01
CA LEU A 182 -5.92 1.58 20.24
C LEU A 182 -5.91 0.29 21.07
N LYS A 183 -5.66 0.39 22.39
CA LYS A 183 -5.67 -0.74 23.32
C LYS A 183 -7.04 -1.42 23.35
N GLU A 184 -8.10 -0.66 23.37
CA GLU A 184 -9.48 -1.17 23.38
C GLU A 184 -9.87 -1.88 22.06
N HIS A 185 -9.40 -1.35 20.92
CA HIS A 185 -9.54 -2.03 19.63
C HIS A 185 -8.77 -3.36 19.59
N LEU A 186 -7.55 -3.38 20.10
CA LEU A 186 -6.73 -4.60 20.16
C LEU A 186 -7.34 -5.65 21.10
N GLU A 187 -7.93 -5.25 22.21
CA GLU A 187 -8.65 -6.16 23.09
C GLU A 187 -9.92 -6.74 22.46
N LYS A 188 -10.71 -5.93 21.73
CA LYS A 188 -11.86 -6.40 20.96
C LYS A 188 -11.45 -7.42 19.90
N TYR A 189 -10.38 -7.12 19.16
CA TYR A 189 -9.81 -8.00 18.15
C TYR A 189 -9.33 -9.34 18.75
N LYS A 190 -8.64 -9.31 19.90
CA LYS A 190 -8.25 -10.49 20.67
C LYS A 190 -9.46 -11.35 21.03
N LYS A 191 -10.55 -10.74 21.51
CA LYS A 191 -11.79 -11.46 21.84
C LYS A 191 -12.43 -12.11 20.61
N GLN A 192 -12.41 -11.46 19.44
CA GLN A 192 -12.93 -12.00 18.19
C GLN A 192 -12.14 -13.22 17.72
N ILE A 193 -10.79 -13.15 17.70
CA ILE A 193 -9.93 -14.29 17.33
C ILE A 193 -10.19 -15.47 18.26
N ASN A 194 -10.23 -15.25 19.57
CA ASN A 194 -10.46 -16.32 20.53
C ASN A 194 -11.84 -16.95 20.37
N SER A 195 -12.86 -16.19 19.98
CA SER A 195 -14.21 -16.72 19.71
C SER A 195 -14.25 -17.55 18.43
N GLN A 196 -13.54 -17.13 17.36
CA GLN A 196 -13.43 -17.90 16.12
C GLN A 196 -12.66 -19.19 16.32
N ASN A 197 -11.54 -19.17 17.05
CA ASN A 197 -10.77 -20.37 17.36
C ASN A 197 -11.59 -21.39 18.18
N ARG A 198 -12.41 -20.93 19.13
CA ARG A 198 -13.33 -21.81 19.88
C ARG A 198 -14.40 -22.44 18.98
N LYS A 199 -14.97 -21.68 18.03
CA LYS A 199 -15.95 -22.20 17.06
C LYS A 199 -15.31 -23.27 16.16
N THR A 200 -14.11 -23.02 15.66
CA THR A 200 -13.37 -23.95 14.81
C THR A 200 -13.04 -25.25 15.56
N LEU A 201 -12.53 -25.15 16.79
CA LEU A 201 -12.26 -26.29 17.66
C LEU A 201 -13.53 -27.13 17.96
N ASN A 202 -14.66 -26.49 18.19
CA ASN A 202 -15.93 -27.17 18.42
C ASN A 202 -16.45 -27.88 17.16
N ILE A 203 -16.21 -27.30 15.96
CA ILE A 203 -16.57 -27.97 14.70
C ILE A 203 -15.68 -29.19 14.46
N PHE A 204 -14.38 -29.11 14.76
CA PHE A 204 -13.47 -30.26 14.64
C PHE A 204 -13.84 -31.38 15.63
N LYS A 205 -14.14 -31.07 16.89
CA LYS A 205 -14.60 -32.07 17.89
C LYS A 205 -15.89 -32.75 17.46
N LYS A 206 -16.83 -32.00 16.87
CA LYS A 206 -18.11 -32.56 16.40
C LYS A 206 -18.00 -33.47 15.16
N LYS A 207 -16.90 -33.32 14.38
CA LYS A 207 -16.58 -34.20 13.24
C LYS A 207 -15.84 -35.47 13.63
N GLN A 208 -15.21 -35.52 14.81
CA GLN A 208 -14.52 -36.73 15.32
C GLN A 208 -15.42 -37.65 16.13
N THR A 209 -16.64 -37.18 16.49
CA THR A 209 -17.63 -37.95 17.27
C THR A 209 -18.78 -38.47 16.41
N LYS A 210 -18.66 -38.41 15.08
CA LYS A 210 -19.51 -39.09 14.10
C LYS A 210 -18.70 -40.11 13.30
#